data_442d02d0d466f7441ad73bfa01f7f49c
#
_entry.id   442d02d0d466f7441ad73bfa01f7f49c
#
_cell.length_a   1.000
_cell.length_b   1.000
_cell.length_c   1.000
_cell.angle_alpha   90.00
_cell.angle_beta   90.00
_cell.angle_gamma   90.00
#
_symmetry.space_group_name_H-M   'P 1'
#
loop_
_entity.id
_entity.type
_entity.pdbx_description
1 polymer ?
#
loop_
_entity_poly.entity_id
_entity_poly.type
_entity_poly.pdbx_seq_one_letter_code
_entity_poly.pdbx_strand_id
1 'polypeptide(L)'
;VRRRLAILVPAALVLVAALLVVDALTDGPTEADERTITAYVTGYSYFDNTPPRSDAISHPVVHRRAGGKGTYADPITVAVGHSRAHGRDALDWAPGTRFYVPSLRRYLVVEDTCGDGSRPQDGPCHTGYPKGASTWLDVWVGGAREARSRSDACMSSISRIATVVVDPARDYVVSAGPLSDSSCRVYGDTPERR
;
A
#
# COMPACT_ATOMS: atom_id res chain seq x y z
N VAL A 1 -45.91 21.83 48.65
CA VAL A 1 -45.44 20.45 48.36
C VAL A 1 -45.21 20.34 46.87
N ARG A 2 -43.93 20.45 46.41
CA ARG A 2 -43.56 20.28 44.99
C ARG A 2 -43.08 18.84 44.82
N ARG A 3 -43.85 18.01 44.09
CA ARG A 3 -43.47 16.67 43.67
C ARG A 3 -42.48 16.80 42.53
N ARG A 4 -41.25 16.29 42.73
CA ARG A 4 -40.24 16.08 41.68
C ARG A 4 -40.59 14.78 40.95
N LEU A 5 -40.91 14.88 39.68
CA LEU A 5 -41.10 13.73 38.80
C LEU A 5 -39.69 13.30 38.33
N ALA A 6 -39.23 12.15 38.79
CA ALA A 6 -38.01 11.55 38.31
C ALA A 6 -38.32 10.79 37.01
N ILE A 7 -37.73 11.23 35.91
CA ILE A 7 -37.83 10.55 34.61
C ILE A 7 -36.76 9.43 34.64
N LEU A 8 -37.22 8.21 34.82
CA LEU A 8 -36.39 7.01 34.62
C LEU A 8 -36.26 6.75 33.12
N VAL A 9 -35.15 7.14 32.51
CA VAL A 9 -34.78 6.70 31.15
C VAL A 9 -34.32 5.26 31.28
N PRO A 10 -34.93 4.29 30.59
CA PRO A 10 -34.55 2.88 30.72
C PRO A 10 -33.15 2.65 30.15
N ALA A 11 -32.28 2.06 30.97
CA ALA A 11 -30.90 1.70 30.63
C ALA A 11 -30.74 0.83 29.37
N ALA A 12 -31.82 0.21 28.93
CA ALA A 12 -31.85 -0.61 27.71
C ALA A 12 -31.61 0.17 26.40
N LEU A 13 -32.00 1.48 26.34
CA LEU A 13 -31.82 2.29 25.14
C LEU A 13 -30.32 2.69 24.94
N VAL A 14 -29.56 2.82 26.01
CA VAL A 14 -28.12 3.15 25.93
C VAL A 14 -27.29 1.97 25.47
N LEU A 15 -27.67 0.74 25.84
CA LEU A 15 -26.96 -0.49 25.42
C LEU A 15 -27.13 -0.80 23.93
N VAL A 16 -28.31 -0.54 23.35
CA VAL A 16 -28.54 -0.76 21.92
C VAL A 16 -27.80 0.26 21.07
N ALA A 17 -27.73 1.52 21.52
CA ALA A 17 -26.95 2.55 20.81
C ALA A 17 -25.43 2.27 20.86
N ALA A 18 -24.92 1.71 21.95
CA ALA A 18 -23.49 1.32 22.07
C ALA A 18 -23.13 0.13 21.17
N LEU A 19 -24.02 -0.85 20.98
CA LEU A 19 -23.80 -1.97 20.08
C LEU A 19 -23.79 -1.56 18.61
N LEU A 20 -24.65 -0.63 18.19
CA LEU A 20 -24.69 -0.14 16.82
C LEU A 20 -23.49 0.74 16.45
N VAL A 21 -22.82 1.39 17.43
CA VAL A 21 -21.63 2.20 17.18
C VAL A 21 -20.38 1.33 17.07
N VAL A 22 -20.34 0.15 17.71
CA VAL A 22 -19.18 -0.74 17.64
C VAL A 22 -19.06 -1.42 16.28
N ASP A 23 -20.18 -1.78 15.63
CA ASP A 23 -20.15 -2.36 14.27
C ASP A 23 -19.65 -1.38 13.20
N ALA A 24 -19.94 -0.09 13.34
CA ALA A 24 -19.49 0.94 12.40
C ALA A 24 -17.98 1.24 12.46
N LEU A 25 -17.25 0.76 13.47
CA LEU A 25 -15.80 0.98 13.63
C LEU A 25 -14.95 -0.22 13.19
N THR A 26 -15.56 -1.31 12.74
CA THR A 26 -14.86 -2.52 12.31
C THR A 26 -14.92 -2.78 10.81
N ASP A 27 -15.68 -2.00 10.03
CA ASP A 27 -15.76 -2.15 8.58
C ASP A 27 -14.48 -1.63 7.91
N GLY A 28 -13.51 -2.54 7.77
CA GLY A 28 -12.49 -2.42 6.74
C GLY A 28 -13.13 -2.72 5.37
N PRO A 29 -12.40 -2.49 4.25
CA PRO A 29 -12.90 -2.79 2.92
C PRO A 29 -13.55 -4.16 2.88
N THR A 30 -14.80 -4.21 2.43
CA THR A 30 -15.53 -5.47 2.27
C THR A 30 -15.05 -6.16 1.00
N GLU A 31 -15.27 -7.46 0.89
CA GLU A 31 -14.94 -8.23 -0.33
C GLU A 31 -15.60 -7.64 -1.59
N ALA A 32 -16.66 -6.87 -1.43
CA ALA A 32 -17.38 -6.19 -2.52
C ALA A 32 -16.57 -5.03 -3.16
N ASP A 33 -15.58 -4.50 -2.47
CA ASP A 33 -14.79 -3.35 -2.96
C ASP A 33 -13.49 -3.79 -3.66
N GLU A 34 -13.14 -5.10 -3.56
CA GLU A 34 -11.93 -5.63 -4.15
C GLU A 34 -12.02 -5.72 -5.67
N ARG A 35 -10.94 -5.34 -6.34
CA ARG A 35 -10.79 -5.57 -7.77
C ARG A 35 -9.38 -6.06 -8.09
N THR A 36 -9.29 -6.96 -9.04
CA THR A 36 -8.02 -7.49 -9.52
C THR A 36 -7.58 -6.73 -10.78
N ILE A 37 -6.31 -6.35 -10.81
CA ILE A 37 -5.67 -5.73 -11.96
C ILE A 37 -4.37 -6.47 -12.29
N THR A 38 -3.78 -6.13 -13.42
CA THR A 38 -2.43 -6.55 -13.80
C THR A 38 -1.52 -5.32 -13.74
N ALA A 39 -0.47 -5.37 -12.92
CA ALA A 39 0.49 -4.28 -12.77
C ALA A 39 1.90 -4.71 -13.18
N TYR A 40 2.71 -3.76 -13.62
CA TYR A 40 4.15 -3.94 -13.67
C TYR A 40 4.71 -3.62 -12.29
N VAL A 41 5.15 -4.64 -11.58
CA VAL A 41 5.73 -4.54 -10.24
C VAL A 41 7.24 -4.51 -10.37
N THR A 42 7.87 -3.48 -9.82
CA THR A 42 9.32 -3.32 -9.72
C THR A 42 9.70 -3.01 -8.27
N GLY A 43 10.94 -2.72 -8.01
CA GLY A 43 11.39 -2.32 -6.69
C GLY A 43 12.35 -1.14 -6.74
N TYR A 44 12.30 -0.34 -5.67
CA TYR A 44 13.29 0.70 -5.39
C TYR A 44 13.82 0.55 -3.96
N SER A 45 14.94 1.17 -3.69
CA SER A 45 15.68 0.99 -2.44
C SER A 45 16.21 2.30 -1.89
N TYR A 46 16.79 2.24 -0.71
CA TYR A 46 17.54 3.35 -0.12
C TYR A 46 18.61 3.93 -1.06
N PHE A 47 19.18 3.12 -1.96
CA PHE A 47 20.32 3.53 -2.78
C PHE A 47 19.95 4.31 -4.03
N ASP A 48 18.74 4.10 -4.55
CA ASP A 48 18.22 4.71 -5.78
C ASP A 48 16.96 5.56 -5.56
N ASN A 49 16.56 5.77 -4.31
CA ASN A 49 15.48 6.69 -3.96
C ASN A 49 15.86 8.15 -4.25
N THR A 50 14.89 9.03 -4.28
CA THR A 50 15.06 10.48 -4.44
C THR A 50 14.71 11.22 -3.14
N PRO A 51 15.70 11.91 -2.48
CA PRO A 51 17.10 11.98 -2.85
C PRO A 51 17.84 10.65 -2.64
N PRO A 52 18.91 10.38 -3.39
CA PRO A 52 19.68 9.14 -3.26
C PRO A 52 20.18 8.90 -1.82
N ARG A 53 20.19 7.64 -1.39
CA ARG A 53 20.56 7.21 -0.04
C ARG A 53 19.65 7.78 1.03
N SER A 54 18.36 7.75 0.75
CA SER A 54 17.33 8.14 1.71
C SER A 54 16.18 7.13 1.74
N ASP A 55 15.38 7.22 2.78
CA ASP A 55 14.09 6.57 2.92
C ASP A 55 12.95 7.61 2.91
N ALA A 56 13.21 8.80 2.32
CA ALA A 56 12.21 9.85 2.17
C ALA A 56 11.05 9.37 1.28
N ILE A 57 9.85 9.81 1.60
CA ILE A 57 8.63 9.57 0.81
C ILE A 57 7.91 10.89 0.59
N SER A 58 7.20 10.99 -0.53
CA SER A 58 6.54 12.23 -0.94
C SER A 58 5.15 12.43 -0.31
N HIS A 59 4.44 11.36 0.05
CA HIS A 59 3.06 11.38 0.53
C HIS A 59 2.85 10.49 1.77
N PRO A 60 3.38 10.86 2.94
CA PRO A 60 3.25 10.08 4.17
C PRO A 60 1.79 9.86 4.59
N VAL A 61 1.36 8.60 4.78
CA VAL A 61 0.01 8.22 5.25
C VAL A 61 0.10 7.30 6.47
N VAL A 62 0.69 6.11 6.31
CA VAL A 62 0.92 5.13 7.39
C VAL A 62 2.30 5.33 7.98
N HIS A 63 3.29 5.60 7.13
CA HIS A 63 4.69 5.76 7.50
C HIS A 63 5.14 7.22 7.30
N ARG A 64 6.20 7.60 8.03
CA ARG A 64 6.91 8.88 7.81
C ARG A 64 8.10 8.74 6.86
N ARG A 65 8.49 7.51 6.58
CA ARG A 65 9.62 7.11 5.73
C ARG A 65 9.26 5.81 5.05
N ALA A 66 9.86 5.51 3.90
CA ALA A 66 9.64 4.26 3.21
C ALA A 66 9.96 3.05 4.10
N GLY A 67 9.07 2.07 4.14
CA GLY A 67 9.19 0.93 5.05
C GLY A 67 8.02 -0.03 4.98
N GLY A 68 7.77 -0.68 6.12
CA GLY A 68 6.66 -1.61 6.31
C GLY A 68 7.09 -3.08 6.29
N LYS A 69 6.23 -3.93 6.87
CA LYS A 69 6.41 -5.40 6.95
C LYS A 69 5.52 -6.17 5.98
N GLY A 70 4.69 -5.48 5.21
CA GLY A 70 3.78 -6.08 4.25
C GLY A 70 2.59 -6.81 4.86
N THR A 71 2.27 -6.56 6.12
CA THR A 71 1.00 -6.94 6.73
C THR A 71 -0.07 -5.91 6.39
N TYR A 72 -1.35 -6.23 6.60
CA TYR A 72 -2.41 -5.24 6.41
C TYR A 72 -2.25 -4.02 7.34
N ALA A 73 -1.82 -4.23 8.58
CA ALA A 73 -1.63 -3.16 9.55
C ALA A 73 -0.33 -2.36 9.32
N ASP A 74 0.67 -2.96 8.71
CA ASP A 74 2.00 -2.37 8.44
C ASP A 74 2.40 -2.74 6.99
N PRO A 75 1.71 -2.17 5.98
CA PRO A 75 1.95 -2.45 4.56
C PRO A 75 3.30 -1.87 4.11
N ILE A 76 3.89 -2.42 3.05
CA ILE A 76 5.10 -1.85 2.48
C ILE A 76 4.75 -0.59 1.67
N THR A 77 5.56 0.45 1.79
CA THR A 77 5.48 1.65 0.95
C THR A 77 5.63 1.27 -0.53
N VAL A 78 4.76 1.81 -1.37
CA VAL A 78 4.85 1.72 -2.83
C VAL A 78 4.81 3.11 -3.45
N ALA A 79 5.69 3.33 -4.43
CA ALA A 79 5.71 4.49 -5.29
C ALA A 79 4.88 4.21 -6.56
N VAL A 80 4.18 5.22 -7.04
CA VAL A 80 3.34 5.15 -8.24
C VAL A 80 3.66 6.29 -9.19
N GLY A 81 3.33 6.12 -10.46
CA GLY A 81 3.45 7.19 -11.46
C GLY A 81 2.63 8.41 -11.07
N HIS A 82 3.04 9.57 -11.56
CA HIS A 82 2.36 10.83 -11.30
C HIS A 82 2.49 11.81 -12.45
N SER A 83 1.66 12.86 -12.44
CA SER A 83 1.62 13.91 -13.46
C SER A 83 1.56 15.30 -12.83
N ARG A 84 2.32 16.23 -13.40
CA ARG A 84 2.28 17.66 -13.08
C ARG A 84 1.74 18.51 -14.24
N ALA A 85 1.15 17.90 -15.24
CA ALA A 85 0.69 18.54 -16.46
C ALA A 85 -0.31 19.69 -16.23
N HIS A 86 -1.08 19.64 -15.12
CA HIS A 86 -2.10 20.64 -14.79
C HIS A 86 -1.73 21.53 -13.59
N GLY A 87 -0.43 21.71 -13.31
CA GLY A 87 0.06 22.59 -12.24
C GLY A 87 -0.15 22.04 -10.82
N ARG A 88 -0.67 20.84 -10.68
CA ARG A 88 -0.80 20.07 -9.43
C ARG A 88 -0.19 18.70 -9.61
N ASP A 89 0.44 18.19 -8.56
CA ASP A 89 0.95 16.82 -8.56
C ASP A 89 -0.24 15.84 -8.38
N ALA A 90 -0.53 15.07 -9.41
CA ALA A 90 -1.61 14.09 -9.41
C ALA A 90 -1.02 12.69 -9.58
N LEU A 91 -1.17 11.86 -8.55
CA LEU A 91 -0.71 10.48 -8.57
C LEU A 91 -1.69 9.59 -9.34
N ASP A 92 -1.19 8.54 -10.00
CA ASP A 92 -2.00 7.54 -10.70
C ASP A 92 -2.93 6.78 -9.74
N TRP A 93 -2.51 6.69 -8.48
CA TRP A 93 -3.28 6.14 -7.37
C TRP A 93 -3.23 7.10 -6.18
N ALA A 94 -4.35 7.34 -5.56
CA ALA A 94 -4.42 8.26 -4.42
C ALA A 94 -3.52 7.78 -3.26
N PRO A 95 -2.83 8.69 -2.54
CA PRO A 95 -2.11 8.33 -1.32
C PRO A 95 -3.02 7.56 -0.35
N GLY A 96 -2.51 6.48 0.24
CA GLY A 96 -3.27 5.60 1.12
C GLY A 96 -4.00 4.44 0.41
N THR A 97 -4.10 4.45 -0.93
CA THR A 97 -4.60 3.28 -1.67
C THR A 97 -3.80 2.04 -1.28
N ARG A 98 -4.50 0.94 -1.01
CA ARG A 98 -3.88 -0.31 -0.60
C ARG A 98 -3.92 -1.32 -1.74
N PHE A 99 -2.85 -2.11 -1.81
CA PHE A 99 -2.76 -3.25 -2.71
C PHE A 99 -2.36 -4.50 -1.93
N TYR A 100 -2.69 -5.65 -2.48
CA TYR A 100 -2.06 -6.91 -2.12
C TYR A 100 -1.44 -7.53 -3.38
N VAL A 101 -0.19 -7.93 -3.28
CA VAL A 101 0.55 -8.57 -4.38
C VAL A 101 0.78 -10.03 -4.02
N PRO A 102 0.05 -10.99 -4.63
CA PRO A 102 0.15 -12.41 -4.31
C PRO A 102 1.57 -12.95 -4.49
N SER A 103 2.24 -12.58 -5.58
CA SER A 103 3.60 -13.02 -5.88
C SER A 103 4.65 -12.55 -4.86
N LEU A 104 4.34 -11.53 -4.08
CA LEU A 104 5.18 -11.07 -2.96
C LEU A 104 4.65 -11.55 -1.60
N ARG A 105 3.38 -11.93 -1.51
CA ARG A 105 2.62 -12.15 -0.27
C ARG A 105 2.73 -10.95 0.67
N ARG A 106 2.49 -9.74 0.11
CA ARG A 106 2.60 -8.47 0.84
C ARG A 106 1.45 -7.53 0.53
N TYR A 107 1.00 -6.83 1.58
CA TYR A 107 0.21 -5.62 1.42
C TYR A 107 1.13 -4.44 1.17
N LEU A 108 0.68 -3.54 0.31
CA LEU A 108 1.36 -2.29 -0.05
C LEU A 108 0.44 -1.11 0.24
N VAL A 109 1.02 0.07 0.40
CA VAL A 109 0.30 1.35 0.53
C VAL A 109 0.98 2.43 -0.30
N VAL A 110 0.19 3.21 -1.03
CA VAL A 110 0.71 4.34 -1.81
C VAL A 110 1.12 5.46 -0.87
N GLU A 111 2.41 5.76 -0.85
CA GLU A 111 3.01 6.82 -0.03
C GLU A 111 4.12 7.57 -0.75
N ASP A 112 4.44 7.16 -1.98
CA ASP A 112 5.55 7.75 -2.71
C ASP A 112 5.25 7.88 -4.21
N THR A 113 6.10 8.62 -4.92
CA THR A 113 6.02 8.85 -6.35
C THR A 113 7.20 8.24 -7.08
N CYS A 114 6.92 7.61 -8.22
CA CYS A 114 7.90 7.09 -9.16
C CYS A 114 7.98 8.03 -10.36
N GLY A 115 9.18 8.52 -10.64
CA GLY A 115 9.47 9.45 -11.73
C GLY A 115 9.95 10.80 -11.21
N ASP A 116 11.14 11.19 -11.66
CA ASP A 116 11.81 12.41 -11.25
C ASP A 116 11.63 13.54 -12.26
N GLY A 117 11.98 14.76 -11.80
CA GLY A 117 12.05 15.94 -12.65
C GLY A 117 10.75 16.73 -12.74
N SER A 118 10.76 17.70 -13.65
CA SER A 118 9.65 18.64 -13.81
C SER A 118 8.47 18.10 -14.63
N ARG A 119 8.67 17.00 -15.33
CA ARG A 119 7.66 16.36 -16.21
C ARG A 119 7.56 14.86 -15.95
N PRO A 120 7.17 14.44 -14.75
CA PRO A 120 7.06 13.02 -14.40
C PRO A 120 6.06 12.26 -15.28
N GLN A 121 5.05 12.94 -15.83
CA GLN A 121 4.09 12.37 -16.77
C GLN A 121 4.71 11.86 -18.08
N ASP A 122 5.91 12.30 -18.44
CA ASP A 122 6.63 11.82 -19.61
C ASP A 122 7.56 10.64 -19.25
N GLY A 123 7.65 10.30 -17.96
CA GLY A 123 8.46 9.22 -17.45
C GLY A 123 7.77 7.85 -17.55
N PRO A 124 8.55 6.77 -17.42
CA PRO A 124 8.05 5.40 -17.62
C PRO A 124 6.98 4.98 -16.62
N CYS A 125 7.04 5.46 -15.38
CA CYS A 125 6.12 5.03 -14.32
C CYS A 125 4.67 5.44 -14.57
N HIS A 126 4.45 6.57 -15.27
CA HIS A 126 3.09 7.07 -15.54
C HIS A 126 2.44 6.35 -16.74
N THR A 127 3.17 6.17 -17.84
CA THR A 127 2.59 5.62 -19.08
C THR A 127 3.49 4.58 -19.78
N GLY A 128 4.72 4.37 -19.31
CA GLY A 128 5.73 3.54 -19.98
C GLY A 128 5.80 2.10 -19.50
N TYR A 129 4.81 1.62 -18.75
CA TYR A 129 4.78 0.23 -18.31
C TYR A 129 4.57 -0.75 -19.48
N PRO A 130 5.07 -2.00 -19.39
CA PRO A 130 5.01 -2.98 -20.48
C PRO A 130 3.58 -3.32 -20.88
N LYS A 131 3.39 -3.69 -22.17
CA LYS A 131 2.11 -4.19 -22.66
C LYS A 131 1.62 -5.37 -21.80
N GLY A 132 0.37 -5.30 -21.37
CA GLY A 132 -0.25 -6.29 -20.47
C GLY A 132 -0.36 -5.83 -19.02
N ALA A 133 0.33 -4.75 -18.65
CA ALA A 133 0.10 -4.06 -17.38
C ALA A 133 -0.83 -2.86 -17.59
N SER A 134 -1.57 -2.49 -16.57
CA SER A 134 -2.45 -1.32 -16.54
C SER A 134 -1.92 -0.18 -15.66
N THR A 135 -0.83 -0.43 -14.93
CA THR A 135 -0.16 0.54 -14.05
C THR A 135 1.23 0.03 -13.68
N TRP A 136 2.05 0.92 -13.12
CA TRP A 136 3.35 0.59 -12.55
C TRP A 136 3.31 0.77 -11.02
N LEU A 137 3.78 -0.23 -10.29
CA LEU A 137 3.95 -0.21 -8.83
C LEU A 137 5.41 -0.45 -8.51
N ASP A 138 6.08 0.54 -7.95
CA ASP A 138 7.49 0.46 -7.56
C ASP A 138 7.59 0.28 -6.06
N VAL A 139 7.99 -0.90 -5.61
CA VAL A 139 7.85 -1.37 -4.23
C VAL A 139 9.13 -1.12 -3.46
N TRP A 140 9.04 -0.54 -2.27
CA TRP A 140 10.19 -0.38 -1.38
C TRP A 140 10.73 -1.73 -0.94
N VAL A 141 11.98 -2.03 -1.29
CA VAL A 141 12.64 -3.28 -0.91
C VAL A 141 13.51 -3.16 0.35
N GLY A 142 13.78 -1.94 0.81
CA GLY A 142 14.65 -1.67 1.95
C GLY A 142 16.06 -1.25 1.55
N GLY A 143 17.07 -1.53 2.39
CA GLY A 143 18.44 -1.40 1.95
C GLY A 143 19.37 -0.46 2.71
N ALA A 144 18.91 0.36 3.68
CA ALA A 144 19.81 1.25 4.43
C ALA A 144 20.91 0.50 5.21
N ARG A 145 20.63 -0.75 5.60
CA ARG A 145 21.52 -1.61 6.38
C ARG A 145 22.15 -2.74 5.56
N GLU A 146 21.86 -2.79 4.28
CA GLU A 146 22.26 -3.88 3.39
C GLU A 146 23.31 -3.44 2.39
N ALA A 147 24.00 -4.41 1.78
CA ALA A 147 24.82 -4.14 0.62
C ALA A 147 23.94 -3.75 -0.57
N ARG A 148 24.33 -2.71 -1.32
CA ARG A 148 23.62 -2.26 -2.52
C ARG A 148 23.33 -3.41 -3.50
N SER A 149 24.32 -4.30 -3.73
CA SER A 149 24.15 -5.44 -4.60
C SER A 149 23.02 -6.40 -4.20
N ARG A 150 22.71 -6.49 -2.89
CA ARG A 150 21.58 -7.28 -2.41
C ARG A 150 20.24 -6.58 -2.76
N SER A 151 20.16 -5.27 -2.57
CA SER A 151 18.98 -4.49 -2.99
C SER A 151 18.76 -4.59 -4.50
N ASP A 152 19.83 -4.43 -5.30
CA ASP A 152 19.77 -4.53 -6.76
C ASP A 152 19.29 -5.93 -7.21
N ALA A 153 19.79 -6.99 -6.59
CA ALA A 153 19.36 -8.37 -6.85
C ALA A 153 17.90 -8.59 -6.46
N CYS A 154 17.46 -7.99 -5.34
CA CYS A 154 16.06 -8.03 -4.88
C CYS A 154 15.13 -7.36 -5.88
N MET A 155 15.43 -6.12 -6.27
CA MET A 155 14.66 -5.36 -7.25
C MET A 155 14.52 -6.12 -8.57
N SER A 156 15.62 -6.69 -9.05
CA SER A 156 15.63 -7.53 -10.27
C SER A 156 14.74 -8.76 -10.14
N SER A 157 14.74 -9.44 -8.97
CA SER A 157 13.97 -10.67 -8.77
C SER A 157 12.48 -10.47 -8.73
N ILE A 158 12.01 -9.31 -8.22
CA ILE A 158 10.57 -9.00 -8.12
C ILE A 158 10.01 -8.32 -9.37
N SER A 159 10.87 -7.81 -10.27
CA SER A 159 10.45 -7.06 -11.46
C SER A 159 9.72 -7.95 -12.47
N ARG A 160 8.41 -7.76 -12.58
CA ARG A 160 7.53 -8.55 -13.46
C ARG A 160 6.16 -7.92 -13.65
N ILE A 161 5.42 -8.41 -14.65
CA ILE A 161 3.96 -8.22 -14.70
C ILE A 161 3.34 -9.22 -13.72
N ALA A 162 2.49 -8.74 -12.83
CA ALA A 162 1.90 -9.51 -11.73
C ALA A 162 0.43 -9.19 -11.52
N THR A 163 -0.30 -10.14 -10.97
CA THR A 163 -1.65 -9.92 -10.42
C THR A 163 -1.56 -9.05 -9.18
N VAL A 164 -2.45 -8.08 -9.04
CA VAL A 164 -2.56 -7.18 -7.90
C VAL A 164 -4.03 -7.04 -7.51
N VAL A 165 -4.33 -7.19 -6.22
CA VAL A 165 -5.65 -6.90 -5.66
C VAL A 165 -5.63 -5.47 -5.14
N VAL A 166 -6.55 -4.64 -5.61
CA VAL A 166 -6.79 -3.26 -5.16
C VAL A 166 -7.85 -3.27 -4.07
N ASP A 167 -7.67 -2.45 -3.06
CA ASP A 167 -8.53 -2.35 -1.87
C ASP A 167 -8.77 -3.73 -1.21
N PRO A 168 -7.68 -4.48 -0.92
CA PRO A 168 -7.74 -5.87 -0.50
C PRO A 168 -8.35 -6.02 0.90
N ALA A 169 -9.10 -7.11 1.12
CA ALA A 169 -9.50 -7.57 2.45
C ALA A 169 -8.26 -7.89 3.32
N ARG A 170 -8.50 -8.06 4.63
CA ARG A 170 -7.40 -8.17 5.62
C ARG A 170 -6.83 -9.58 5.79
N ASP A 171 -7.41 -10.57 5.14
CA ASP A 171 -7.22 -11.99 5.40
C ASP A 171 -6.32 -12.70 4.38
N TYR A 172 -5.65 -12.00 3.48
CA TYR A 172 -4.69 -12.61 2.55
C TYR A 172 -3.48 -13.19 3.27
N VAL A 173 -2.93 -14.27 2.70
CA VAL A 173 -1.71 -14.92 3.20
C VAL A 173 -0.53 -13.98 3.09
N VAL A 174 0.16 -13.75 4.19
CA VAL A 174 1.30 -12.83 4.30
C VAL A 174 2.57 -13.57 4.69
N SER A 175 3.68 -13.23 4.06
CA SER A 175 5.04 -13.54 4.50
C SER A 175 5.65 -12.28 5.08
N ALA A 176 5.34 -11.95 6.36
CA ALA A 176 5.69 -10.67 6.98
C ALA A 176 7.20 -10.41 7.07
N GLY A 177 7.56 -9.12 7.01
CA GLY A 177 8.93 -8.60 7.08
C GLY A 177 9.30 -7.80 5.83
N PRO A 178 10.39 -7.02 5.86
CA PRO A 178 10.94 -6.37 4.68
C PRO A 178 11.20 -7.37 3.56
N LEU A 179 11.09 -6.95 2.31
CA LEU A 179 11.32 -7.86 1.17
C LEU A 179 12.75 -8.40 1.16
N SER A 180 13.71 -7.56 1.48
CA SER A 180 15.13 -7.91 1.54
C SER A 180 15.44 -9.01 2.56
N ASP A 181 14.75 -9.04 3.72
CA ASP A 181 14.95 -10.07 4.74
C ASP A 181 14.57 -11.47 4.27
N SER A 182 13.56 -11.57 3.40
CA SER A 182 13.11 -12.84 2.80
C SER A 182 13.91 -13.25 1.57
N SER A 183 15.06 -12.63 1.32
CA SER A 183 15.84 -12.79 0.09
C SER A 183 15.01 -12.50 -1.16
N CYS A 184 14.00 -11.63 -1.03
CA CYS A 184 13.10 -11.21 -2.11
C CYS A 184 12.40 -12.37 -2.80
N ARG A 185 11.96 -13.31 -1.99
CA ARG A 185 11.28 -14.52 -2.46
C ARG A 185 10.01 -14.17 -3.22
N VAL A 186 9.86 -14.78 -4.38
CA VAL A 186 8.67 -14.69 -5.21
C VAL A 186 7.85 -15.97 -5.09
N TYR A 187 6.54 -15.80 -4.98
CA TYR A 187 5.54 -16.86 -4.85
C TYR A 187 4.69 -16.97 -6.11
N GLY A 188 3.66 -17.81 -6.09
CA GLY A 188 2.63 -17.85 -7.13
C GLY A 188 1.82 -16.55 -7.20
N ASP A 189 1.20 -16.30 -8.35
CA ASP A 189 0.50 -15.04 -8.65
C ASP A 189 -1.01 -15.12 -8.35
N THR A 190 -1.46 -16.21 -7.73
CA THR A 190 -2.86 -16.39 -7.33
C THR A 190 -3.04 -15.90 -5.89
N PRO A 191 -4.05 -15.03 -5.62
CA PRO A 191 -4.38 -14.60 -4.28
C PRO A 191 -4.84 -15.79 -3.42
N GLU A 192 -4.25 -15.92 -2.23
CA GLU A 192 -4.61 -16.96 -1.25
C GLU A 192 -5.10 -16.27 0.03
N ARG A 193 -6.26 -16.69 0.55
CA ARG A 193 -6.80 -16.24 1.85
C ARG A 193 -6.48 -17.23 2.95
N ARG A 194 -6.52 -16.77 4.21
CA ARG A 194 -6.31 -17.59 5.42
C ARG A 194 -7.59 -18.28 5.85
#